data_8ba46e76adcfaf21e63cbce0f73b9ee9
#
_entry.id   8ba46e76adcfaf21e63cbce0f73b9ee9
#
_cell.length_a   1.000
_cell.length_b   1.000
_cell.length_c   1.000
_cell.angle_alpha   90.00
_cell.angle_beta   90.00
_cell.angle_gamma   90.00
#
_symmetry.space_group_name_H-M   'P 1'
#
loop_
_entity.id
_entity.type
_entity.pdbx_description
1 polymer ?
#
loop_
_entity_poly.entity_id
_entity_poly.type
_entity_poly.pdbx_seq_one_letter_code
_entity_poly.pdbx_strand_id
1 'polypeptide(L)'
;DDRDLRNLPDAASGIDAVRLMTMHGSKGLEFPVVHIPGMNLNTLPRSPQALACPPPAGLVEGTTSWGREVTDREHREEQECLFYVALSRAEDRLILYAPDRMADGKSRRPSPFIARLGSDLLHTDVAITHPGSDEQPDLPIGVDFHGEPALTAPQLALYERCPRRFFYTHVLEAGGRRTSTLFMDMHE
;
A
#
# COMPACT_ATOMS: atom_id res chain seq x y z
N ASP A 1 -5.48 17.01 -6.14
CA ASP A 1 -5.95 16.00 -7.10
C ASP A 1 -5.23 14.69 -6.77
N ASP A 2 -5.96 13.60 -6.52
CA ASP A 2 -5.42 12.28 -6.14
C ASP A 2 -4.41 11.70 -7.16
N ARG A 3 -4.32 12.31 -8.32
CA ARG A 3 -3.38 11.91 -9.38
C ARG A 3 -1.94 12.33 -9.08
N ASP A 4 -1.76 13.42 -8.36
CA ASP A 4 -0.41 13.94 -8.04
C ASP A 4 0.35 13.05 -7.04
N LEU A 5 -0.38 12.24 -6.24
CA LEU A 5 0.21 11.29 -5.30
C LEU A 5 0.82 10.04 -5.99
N ARG A 6 0.56 9.84 -7.28
CA ARG A 6 1.01 8.66 -8.03
C ARG A 6 2.31 8.89 -8.77
N ASN A 7 2.65 10.15 -9.04
CA ASN A 7 3.88 10.49 -9.72
C ASN A 7 4.99 10.65 -8.69
N LEU A 8 6.11 9.96 -8.91
CA LEU A 8 7.31 10.24 -8.15
C LEU A 8 7.74 11.68 -8.45
N PRO A 9 8.18 12.44 -7.43
CA PRO A 9 8.84 13.70 -7.68
C PRO A 9 10.04 13.50 -8.62
N ASP A 10 10.34 14.48 -9.45
CA ASP A 10 11.46 14.38 -10.40
C ASP A 10 12.78 14.05 -9.70
N ALA A 11 13.00 14.59 -8.51
CA ALA A 11 14.15 14.30 -7.68
C ALA A 11 14.26 12.82 -7.23
N ALA A 12 13.14 12.11 -7.19
CA ALA A 12 13.09 10.70 -6.78
C ALA A 12 12.98 9.73 -7.97
N SER A 13 12.79 10.24 -9.20
CA SER A 13 12.58 9.40 -10.39
C SER A 13 13.79 8.55 -10.76
N GLY A 14 15.00 9.00 -10.45
CA GLY A 14 16.26 8.30 -10.71
C GLY A 14 16.74 7.38 -9.58
N ILE A 15 15.99 7.26 -8.47
CA ILE A 15 16.40 6.43 -7.34
C ILE A 15 16.05 4.97 -7.62
N ASP A 16 17.06 4.10 -7.60
CA ASP A 16 16.87 2.65 -7.63
C ASP A 16 16.36 2.17 -6.26
N ALA A 17 15.04 2.12 -6.11
CA ALA A 17 14.39 1.77 -4.86
C ALA A 17 13.07 1.02 -5.09
N VAL A 18 12.75 0.15 -4.12
CA VAL A 18 11.46 -0.54 -4.09
C VAL A 18 10.33 0.43 -3.72
N ARG A 19 9.28 0.46 -4.53
CA ARG A 19 8.11 1.29 -4.28
C ARG A 19 7.09 0.56 -3.40
N LEU A 20 6.78 1.14 -2.26
CA LEU A 20 5.71 0.66 -1.38
C LEU A 20 4.45 1.50 -1.60
N MET A 21 3.35 0.83 -1.96
CA MET A 21 2.08 1.51 -2.19
C MET A 21 0.88 0.62 -1.85
N THR A 22 -0.28 1.22 -1.72
CA THR A 22 -1.53 0.46 -1.59
C THR A 22 -1.98 -0.08 -2.95
N MET A 23 -2.80 -1.14 -2.97
CA MET A 23 -3.38 -1.66 -4.20
C MET A 23 -4.21 -0.60 -4.93
N HIS A 24 -4.95 0.25 -4.20
CA HIS A 24 -5.67 1.38 -4.79
C HIS A 24 -4.72 2.39 -5.43
N GLY A 25 -3.61 2.70 -4.76
CA GLY A 25 -2.59 3.62 -5.27
C GLY A 25 -1.86 3.11 -6.51
N SER A 26 -1.84 1.80 -6.74
CA SER A 26 -1.20 1.21 -7.91
C SER A 26 -2.06 1.25 -9.18
N LYS A 27 -3.33 1.68 -9.08
CA LYS A 27 -4.24 1.73 -10.24
C LYS A 27 -3.68 2.64 -11.34
N GLY A 28 -3.51 2.08 -12.54
CA GLY A 28 -2.98 2.79 -13.73
C GLY A 28 -1.46 2.86 -13.79
N LEU A 29 -0.75 2.22 -12.87
CA LEU A 29 0.70 2.04 -12.92
C LEU A 29 1.02 0.61 -13.33
N GLU A 30 2.21 0.39 -13.89
CA GLU A 30 2.73 -0.93 -14.28
C GLU A 30 4.17 -1.05 -13.79
N PHE A 31 4.57 -2.27 -13.43
CA PHE A 31 5.89 -2.53 -12.87
C PHE A 31 6.42 -3.87 -13.39
N PRO A 32 7.70 -3.97 -13.72
CA PRO A 32 8.31 -5.24 -14.16
C PRO A 32 8.11 -6.35 -13.14
N VAL A 33 8.22 -6.05 -11.85
CA VAL A 33 8.06 -7.03 -10.77
C VAL A 33 7.14 -6.48 -9.70
N VAL A 34 6.11 -7.25 -9.33
CA VAL A 34 5.17 -6.89 -8.27
C VAL A 34 5.22 -7.92 -7.15
N HIS A 35 5.35 -7.44 -5.93
CA HIS A 35 5.32 -8.24 -4.71
C HIS A 35 4.04 -7.94 -3.93
N ILE A 36 3.21 -8.95 -3.69
CA ILE A 36 1.98 -8.81 -2.89
C ILE A 36 2.14 -9.59 -1.58
N PRO A 37 2.45 -8.92 -0.48
CA PRO A 37 2.55 -9.55 0.83
C PRO A 37 1.16 -9.77 1.46
N GLY A 38 1.10 -10.66 2.45
CA GLY A 38 -0.10 -10.85 3.27
C GLY A 38 -1.23 -11.61 2.57
N MET A 39 -0.91 -12.50 1.65
CA MET A 39 -1.88 -13.38 0.97
C MET A 39 -2.45 -14.43 1.91
N ASN A 40 -3.10 -13.98 2.97
CA ASN A 40 -3.71 -14.82 4.01
C ASN A 40 -5.19 -14.49 4.18
N LEU A 41 -5.94 -15.50 4.66
CA LEU A 41 -7.31 -15.34 5.07
C LEU A 41 -7.44 -14.18 6.09
N ASN A 42 -8.46 -13.34 5.95
CA ASN A 42 -8.74 -12.14 6.74
C ASN A 42 -7.73 -10.97 6.55
N THR A 43 -6.72 -11.14 5.70
CA THR A 43 -5.84 -10.06 5.28
C THR A 43 -6.18 -9.64 3.84
N LEU A 44 -6.24 -10.61 2.93
CA LEU A 44 -6.73 -10.45 1.58
C LEU A 44 -7.43 -11.76 1.14
N PRO A 45 -8.77 -11.80 1.01
CA PRO A 45 -9.72 -10.71 1.25
C PRO A 45 -9.80 -10.30 2.73
N ARG A 46 -10.01 -9.02 2.94
CA ARG A 46 -10.25 -8.49 4.28
C ARG A 46 -11.65 -8.87 4.75
N SER A 47 -11.81 -9.12 6.04
CA SER A 47 -13.14 -9.36 6.59
C SER A 47 -14.01 -8.12 6.47
N PRO A 48 -15.30 -8.25 6.08
CA PRO A 48 -16.20 -7.12 6.00
C PRO A 48 -16.38 -6.49 7.38
N GLN A 49 -16.40 -5.16 7.41
CA GLN A 49 -16.69 -4.42 8.63
C GLN A 49 -18.17 -4.08 8.65
N ALA A 50 -18.81 -4.31 9.80
CA ALA A 50 -20.18 -3.88 9.97
C ALA A 50 -20.25 -2.35 9.91
N LEU A 51 -21.18 -1.82 9.12
CA LEU A 51 -21.47 -0.40 9.10
C LEU A 51 -22.05 0.01 10.46
N ALA A 52 -21.49 1.06 11.06
CA ALA A 52 -21.99 1.60 12.32
C ALA A 52 -23.43 2.15 12.19
N CYS A 53 -23.78 2.66 10.99
CA CYS A 53 -25.10 3.16 10.68
C CYS A 53 -25.47 2.71 9.25
N PRO A 54 -26.05 1.53 9.06
CA PRO A 54 -26.50 1.10 7.75
C PRO A 54 -27.68 1.97 7.28
N PRO A 55 -27.76 2.30 5.98
CA PRO A 55 -28.91 3.02 5.47
C PRO A 55 -30.19 2.19 5.63
N PRO A 56 -31.36 2.85 5.81
CA PRO A 56 -32.64 2.16 5.89
C PRO A 56 -32.94 1.31 4.65
N ALA A 57 -33.64 0.21 4.84
CA ALA A 57 -34.08 -0.66 3.74
C ALA A 57 -34.88 0.15 2.71
N GLY A 58 -34.58 -0.04 1.42
CA GLY A 58 -35.24 0.65 0.33
C GLY A 58 -34.75 2.07 0.02
N LEU A 59 -33.77 2.59 0.78
CA LEU A 59 -33.18 3.91 0.49
C LEU A 59 -32.22 3.86 -0.71
N VAL A 60 -31.61 2.72 -0.96
CA VAL A 60 -30.71 2.51 -2.10
C VAL A 60 -31.45 1.76 -3.19
N GLU A 61 -31.47 2.32 -4.39
CA GLU A 61 -32.12 1.75 -5.55
C GLU A 61 -31.59 0.34 -5.86
N GLY A 62 -32.51 -0.61 -6.12
CA GLY A 62 -32.12 -2.01 -6.38
C GLY A 62 -31.95 -2.90 -5.15
N THR A 63 -32.08 -2.37 -3.93
CA THR A 63 -32.02 -3.16 -2.71
C THR A 63 -33.40 -3.23 -2.03
N THR A 64 -33.97 -4.42 -1.98
CA THR A 64 -35.26 -4.67 -1.27
C THR A 64 -35.03 -4.96 0.22
N SER A 65 -33.84 -5.31 0.62
CA SER A 65 -33.48 -5.55 2.01
C SER A 65 -32.00 -5.27 2.24
N TRP A 66 -31.67 -4.52 3.30
CA TRP A 66 -30.32 -4.41 3.80
C TRP A 66 -30.05 -5.57 4.75
N GLY A 67 -29.64 -6.68 4.18
CA GLY A 67 -29.14 -7.80 4.95
C GLY A 67 -27.59 -7.78 4.98
N ARG A 68 -27.03 -8.29 6.05
CA ARG A 68 -25.58 -8.53 6.17
C ARG A 68 -25.03 -9.29 4.96
N GLU A 69 -25.81 -10.17 4.38
CA GLU A 69 -25.46 -10.97 3.21
C GLU A 69 -25.17 -10.13 1.96
N VAL A 70 -25.92 -9.05 1.75
CA VAL A 70 -25.72 -8.14 0.61
C VAL A 70 -24.39 -7.39 0.79
N THR A 71 -24.18 -6.83 1.97
CA THR A 71 -22.95 -6.11 2.31
C THR A 71 -21.72 -7.02 2.23
N ASP A 72 -21.82 -8.26 2.72
CA ASP A 72 -20.75 -9.24 2.67
C ASP A 72 -20.43 -9.67 1.23
N ARG A 73 -21.43 -9.73 0.35
CA ARG A 73 -21.23 -10.04 -1.06
C ARG A 73 -20.56 -8.90 -1.80
N GLU A 74 -21.08 -7.68 -1.65
CA GLU A 74 -20.49 -6.48 -2.27
C GLU A 74 -19.05 -6.27 -1.83
N HIS A 75 -18.78 -6.42 -0.53
CA HIS A 75 -17.42 -6.35 0.00
C HIS A 75 -16.50 -7.40 -0.62
N ARG A 76 -16.98 -8.61 -0.83
CA ARG A 76 -16.21 -9.69 -1.44
C ARG A 76 -15.89 -9.39 -2.91
N GLU A 77 -16.87 -8.90 -3.66
CA GLU A 77 -16.71 -8.47 -5.04
C GLU A 77 -15.70 -7.31 -5.15
N GLU A 78 -15.76 -6.34 -4.24
CA GLU A 78 -14.78 -5.26 -4.15
C GLU A 78 -13.36 -5.79 -3.89
N GLN A 79 -13.20 -6.73 -2.95
CA GLN A 79 -11.90 -7.34 -2.66
C GLN A 79 -11.36 -8.15 -3.85
N GLU A 80 -12.23 -8.79 -4.63
CA GLU A 80 -11.84 -9.48 -5.86
C GLU A 80 -11.37 -8.49 -6.93
N CYS A 81 -12.10 -7.40 -7.14
CA CYS A 81 -11.69 -6.35 -8.07
C CYS A 81 -10.35 -5.73 -7.66
N LEU A 82 -10.15 -5.49 -6.36
CA LEU A 82 -8.91 -4.93 -5.83
C LEU A 82 -7.73 -5.88 -6.05
N PHE A 83 -7.94 -7.17 -5.83
CA PHE A 83 -6.93 -8.19 -6.10
C PHE A 83 -6.61 -8.26 -7.60
N TYR A 84 -7.61 -8.25 -8.46
CA TYR A 84 -7.40 -8.20 -9.91
C TYR A 84 -6.57 -6.99 -10.34
N VAL A 85 -6.87 -5.80 -9.77
CA VAL A 85 -6.06 -4.60 -10.03
C VAL A 85 -4.61 -4.83 -9.64
N ALA A 86 -4.35 -5.43 -8.48
CA ALA A 86 -2.99 -5.69 -8.03
C ALA A 86 -2.24 -6.70 -8.91
N LEU A 87 -2.91 -7.77 -9.36
CA LEU A 87 -2.34 -8.76 -10.28
C LEU A 87 -1.95 -8.12 -11.62
N SER A 88 -2.83 -7.28 -12.16
CA SER A 88 -2.64 -6.65 -13.47
C SER A 88 -1.58 -5.53 -13.47
N ARG A 89 -0.90 -5.30 -12.36
CA ARG A 89 0.21 -4.33 -12.29
C ARG A 89 1.56 -4.92 -12.66
N ALA A 90 1.69 -6.24 -12.69
CA ALA A 90 2.93 -6.91 -13.03
C ALA A 90 3.04 -7.10 -14.54
N GLU A 91 4.15 -6.64 -15.13
CA GLU A 91 4.52 -6.85 -16.54
C GLU A 91 5.18 -8.21 -16.72
N ASP A 92 6.23 -8.51 -15.95
CA ASP A 92 7.06 -9.71 -16.13
C ASP A 92 6.86 -10.75 -15.03
N ARG A 93 6.78 -10.30 -13.77
CA ARG A 93 6.77 -11.22 -12.63
C ARG A 93 5.87 -10.76 -11.50
N LEU A 94 5.08 -11.68 -11.01
CA LEU A 94 4.23 -11.51 -9.84
C LEU A 94 4.66 -12.47 -8.74
N ILE A 95 4.85 -11.98 -7.52
CA ILE A 95 5.26 -12.77 -6.37
C ILE A 95 4.25 -12.55 -5.23
N LEU A 96 3.63 -13.63 -4.79
CA LEU A 96 2.63 -13.64 -3.74
C LEU A 96 3.23 -14.25 -2.47
N TYR A 97 3.08 -13.57 -1.34
CA TYR A 97 3.60 -14.05 -0.06
C TYR A 97 2.47 -14.43 0.89
N ALA A 98 2.41 -15.69 1.24
CA ALA A 98 1.42 -16.24 2.17
C ALA A 98 2.12 -16.90 3.36
N PRO A 99 2.56 -16.15 4.37
CA PRO A 99 3.20 -16.74 5.53
C PRO A 99 2.24 -17.70 6.26
N ASP A 100 2.72 -18.87 6.62
CA ASP A 100 1.96 -19.93 7.30
C ASP A 100 1.82 -19.67 8.81
N ARG A 101 2.64 -18.77 9.36
CA ARG A 101 2.64 -18.39 10.76
C ARG A 101 2.71 -16.88 10.97
N MET A 102 2.15 -16.42 12.08
CA MET A 102 2.31 -15.07 12.59
C MET A 102 3.60 -14.96 13.42
N ALA A 103 4.02 -13.73 13.73
CA ALA A 103 5.15 -13.47 14.62
C ALA A 103 4.97 -14.08 16.03
N ASP A 104 3.72 -14.25 16.49
CA ASP A 104 3.35 -14.91 17.74
C ASP A 104 3.28 -16.45 17.63
N GLY A 105 3.68 -17.01 16.50
CA GLY A 105 3.70 -18.46 16.21
C GLY A 105 2.36 -19.08 15.82
N LYS A 106 1.25 -18.33 15.81
CA LYS A 106 -0.06 -18.84 15.39
C LYS A 106 -0.08 -19.16 13.90
N SER A 107 -0.71 -20.28 13.55
CA SER A 107 -0.91 -20.70 12.17
C SER A 107 -1.83 -19.72 11.42
N ARG A 108 -1.51 -19.46 10.16
CA ARG A 108 -2.33 -18.70 9.22
C ARG A 108 -2.74 -19.56 8.04
N ARG A 109 -3.94 -19.34 7.55
CA ARG A 109 -4.42 -19.97 6.33
C ARG A 109 -4.11 -19.08 5.12
N PRO A 110 -3.69 -19.68 3.99
CA PRO A 110 -3.54 -18.92 2.75
C PRO A 110 -4.85 -18.24 2.33
N SER A 111 -4.72 -17.21 1.55
CA SER A 111 -5.86 -16.52 0.92
C SER A 111 -6.60 -17.47 -0.03
N PRO A 112 -7.95 -17.48 -0.01
CA PRO A 112 -8.72 -18.24 -0.99
C PRO A 112 -8.50 -17.79 -2.44
N PHE A 113 -7.98 -16.59 -2.64
CA PHE A 113 -7.64 -16.09 -3.97
C PHE A 113 -6.49 -16.85 -4.61
N ILE A 114 -5.53 -17.36 -3.83
CA ILE A 114 -4.43 -18.17 -4.36
C ILE A 114 -4.97 -19.43 -5.03
N ALA A 115 -5.95 -20.11 -4.42
CA ALA A 115 -6.54 -21.32 -4.99
C ALA A 115 -7.25 -21.10 -6.33
N ARG A 116 -7.60 -19.86 -6.66
CA ARG A 116 -8.27 -19.48 -7.92
C ARG A 116 -7.31 -19.17 -9.07
N LEU A 117 -6.01 -19.04 -8.79
CA LEU A 117 -4.99 -18.67 -9.80
C LEU A 117 -4.51 -19.85 -10.66
N GLY A 118 -5.11 -21.02 -10.52
CA GLY A 118 -4.75 -22.20 -11.33
C GLY A 118 -3.49 -22.94 -10.88
N SER A 119 -3.11 -23.96 -11.66
CA SER A 119 -2.03 -24.90 -11.32
C SER A 119 -0.63 -24.44 -11.75
N ASP A 120 -0.52 -23.35 -12.49
CA ASP A 120 0.74 -22.90 -13.10
C ASP A 120 1.60 -22.04 -12.14
N LEU A 121 1.17 -21.92 -10.88
CA LEU A 121 1.92 -21.23 -9.85
C LEU A 121 3.13 -22.06 -9.41
N LEU A 122 4.31 -21.47 -9.51
CA LEU A 122 5.49 -22.02 -8.85
C LEU A 122 5.37 -21.77 -7.35
N HIS A 123 5.27 -22.86 -6.59
CA HIS A 123 5.25 -22.79 -5.14
C HIS A 123 6.67 -23.00 -4.60
N THR A 124 7.12 -22.07 -3.74
CA THR A 124 8.43 -22.15 -3.10
C THR A 124 8.28 -21.87 -1.61
N ASP A 125 8.68 -22.81 -0.78
CA ASP A 125 8.78 -22.61 0.65
C ASP A 125 10.09 -21.90 0.99
N VAL A 126 9.97 -20.70 1.57
CA VAL A 126 11.12 -19.91 2.01
C VAL A 126 11.11 -19.82 3.52
N ALA A 127 12.14 -20.41 4.15
CA ALA A 127 12.39 -20.17 5.57
C ALA A 127 12.94 -18.74 5.72
N ILE A 128 12.20 -17.89 6.42
CA ILE A 128 12.69 -16.55 6.76
C ILE A 128 13.69 -16.70 7.90
N THR A 129 14.97 -16.73 7.57
CA THR A 129 16.02 -16.42 8.52
C THR A 129 16.07 -14.89 8.61
N HIS A 130 15.74 -14.35 9.78
CA HIS A 130 16.05 -12.94 10.02
C HIS A 130 17.55 -12.77 9.84
N PRO A 131 18.02 -11.98 8.88
CA PRO A 131 19.44 -11.61 8.88
C PRO A 131 19.68 -11.01 10.26
N GLY A 132 20.70 -11.52 10.95
CA GLY A 132 21.20 -10.82 12.14
C GLY A 132 21.36 -9.35 11.79
N SER A 133 21.29 -8.50 12.77
CA SER A 133 21.44 -7.05 12.62
C SER A 133 22.86 -6.68 12.17
N ASP A 134 23.31 -7.25 11.05
CA ASP A 134 24.43 -6.69 10.32
C ASP A 134 23.92 -5.33 9.83
N GLU A 135 24.27 -4.30 10.56
CA GLU A 135 24.11 -2.92 10.14
C GLU A 135 24.78 -2.81 8.77
N GLN A 136 24.00 -2.96 7.73
CA GLN A 136 24.48 -2.56 6.41
C GLN A 136 24.82 -1.09 6.52
N PRO A 137 26.04 -0.70 6.16
CA PRO A 137 26.41 0.70 6.17
C PRO A 137 25.38 1.46 5.35
N ASP A 138 24.84 2.55 5.91
CA ASP A 138 23.92 3.43 5.21
C ASP A 138 24.62 3.89 3.92
N LEU A 139 24.26 3.27 2.80
CA LEU A 139 24.75 3.70 1.50
C LEU A 139 24.11 5.06 1.21
N PRO A 140 24.91 6.08 0.88
CA PRO A 140 24.33 7.37 0.53
C PRO A 140 23.47 7.23 -0.72
N ILE A 141 22.20 7.60 -0.60
CA ILE A 141 21.30 7.64 -1.73
C ILE A 141 21.59 8.96 -2.46
N GLY A 142 22.13 8.87 -3.69
CA GLY A 142 22.32 10.02 -4.54
C GLY A 142 20.96 10.58 -4.98
N VAL A 143 20.65 11.81 -4.61
CA VAL A 143 19.47 12.53 -5.07
C VAL A 143 19.95 13.67 -5.96
N ASP A 144 19.46 13.69 -7.20
CA ASP A 144 19.80 14.74 -8.15
C ASP A 144 18.80 15.89 -7.98
N PHE A 145 19.25 17.00 -7.42
CA PHE A 145 18.45 18.21 -7.34
C PHE A 145 18.66 19.03 -8.62
N HIS A 146 17.64 19.15 -9.45
CA HIS A 146 17.67 20.05 -10.61
C HIS A 146 17.58 21.50 -10.15
N GLY A 147 18.73 22.09 -9.77
CA GLY A 147 18.86 23.46 -9.29
C GLY A 147 19.33 23.59 -7.83
N GLU A 148 19.56 24.82 -7.38
CA GLU A 148 19.88 25.07 -5.97
C GLU A 148 18.63 24.87 -5.10
N PRO A 149 18.64 23.99 -4.12
CA PRO A 149 17.50 23.76 -3.26
C PRO A 149 17.27 24.97 -2.35
N ALA A 150 16.19 25.70 -2.58
CA ALA A 150 15.75 26.76 -1.66
C ALA A 150 15.00 26.10 -0.48
N LEU A 151 15.66 26.00 0.67
CA LEU A 151 15.07 25.46 1.89
C LEU A 151 14.41 26.56 2.71
N THR A 152 13.20 26.31 3.17
CA THR A 152 12.50 27.18 4.12
C THR A 152 12.99 26.93 5.56
N ALA A 153 12.83 27.91 6.45
CA ALA A 153 13.22 27.77 7.85
C ALA A 153 12.57 26.56 8.56
N PRO A 154 11.27 26.24 8.36
CA PRO A 154 10.66 25.01 8.91
C PRO A 154 11.27 23.72 8.38
N GLN A 155 11.66 23.68 7.11
CA GLN A 155 12.32 22.54 6.50
C GLN A 155 13.71 22.30 7.10
N LEU A 156 14.45 23.40 7.31
CA LEU A 156 15.76 23.34 7.95
C LEU A 156 15.67 22.83 9.40
N ALA A 157 14.70 23.34 10.17
CA ALA A 157 14.44 22.89 11.53
C ALA A 157 14.03 21.39 11.57
N LEU A 158 13.28 20.93 10.58
CA LEU A 158 12.96 19.50 10.46
C LEU A 158 14.21 18.67 10.15
N TYR A 159 15.09 19.16 9.27
CA TYR A 159 16.35 18.49 8.96
C TYR A 159 17.24 18.36 10.19
N GLU A 160 17.43 19.45 10.94
CA GLU A 160 18.21 19.45 12.19
C GLU A 160 17.66 18.45 13.22
N ARG A 161 16.33 18.37 13.32
CA ARG A 161 15.67 17.47 14.26
C ARG A 161 15.72 16.01 13.82
N CYS A 162 15.55 15.71 12.54
CA CYS A 162 15.55 14.36 12.00
C CYS A 162 15.79 14.38 10.48
N PRO A 163 17.06 14.24 10.02
CA PRO A 163 17.40 14.22 8.60
C PRO A 163 16.63 13.17 7.80
N ARG A 164 16.41 11.97 8.38
CA ARG A 164 15.63 10.90 7.75
C ARG A 164 14.18 11.30 7.48
N ARG A 165 13.54 11.97 8.44
CA ARG A 165 12.17 12.47 8.25
C ARG A 165 12.11 13.56 7.21
N PHE A 166 13.07 14.48 7.22
CA PHE A 166 13.21 15.51 6.19
C PHE A 166 13.32 14.88 4.80
N PHE A 167 14.20 13.88 4.64
CA PHE A 167 14.39 13.17 3.38
C PHE A 167 13.09 12.55 2.85
N TYR A 168 12.36 11.79 3.69
CA TYR A 168 11.09 11.20 3.27
C TYR A 168 9.99 12.23 3.00
N THR A 169 9.96 13.34 3.74
CA THR A 169 8.88 14.32 3.63
C THR A 169 9.10 15.30 2.49
N HIS A 170 10.33 15.75 2.28
CA HIS A 170 10.62 16.88 1.39
C HIS A 170 11.48 16.51 0.17
N VAL A 171 12.23 15.44 0.23
CA VAL A 171 13.03 14.97 -0.91
C VAL A 171 12.27 13.91 -1.70
N LEU A 172 11.75 12.90 -1.03
CA LEU A 172 10.97 11.84 -1.66
C LEU A 172 9.47 12.15 -1.73
N GLU A 173 9.01 13.21 -1.08
CA GLU A 173 7.59 13.54 -0.93
C GLU A 173 6.70 12.33 -0.53
N ALA A 174 7.32 11.35 0.12
CA ALA A 174 6.67 10.12 0.56
C ALA A 174 5.75 10.33 1.78
N GLY A 175 5.86 11.48 2.44
CA GLY A 175 4.92 11.91 3.45
C GLY A 175 3.60 12.26 2.78
N GLY A 176 2.57 11.43 2.96
CA GLY A 176 1.24 11.75 2.47
C GLY A 176 0.86 13.18 2.85
N ARG A 177 0.46 13.98 1.89
CA ARG A 177 -0.16 15.29 2.17
C ARG A 177 -1.31 14.99 3.13
N ARG A 178 -1.17 15.42 4.37
CA ARG A 178 -2.35 15.62 5.20
C ARG A 178 -3.17 16.64 4.44
N THR A 179 -4.30 16.22 3.86
CA THR A 179 -5.30 17.17 3.41
C THR A 179 -5.55 18.07 4.59
N SER A 180 -5.23 19.36 4.44
CA SER A 180 -5.58 20.34 5.46
C SER A 180 -7.07 20.16 5.72
N THR A 181 -7.41 19.83 6.95
CA THR A 181 -8.82 19.85 7.31
C THR A 181 -9.21 21.32 7.44
N LEU A 182 -10.45 21.67 7.07
CA LEU A 182 -11.02 23.01 7.22
C LEU A 182 -10.68 23.67 8.57
N PHE A 183 -10.43 22.85 9.59
CA PHE A 183 -10.02 23.28 10.92
C PHE A 183 -8.56 23.79 10.98
N MET A 184 -7.67 23.28 10.12
CA MET A 184 -6.27 23.70 10.08
C MET A 184 -6.14 25.01 9.30
N ASP A 185 -6.96 25.22 8.27
CA ASP A 185 -6.96 26.45 7.46
C ASP A 185 -7.58 27.67 8.20
N MET A 186 -8.31 27.44 9.29
CA MET A 186 -8.90 28.51 10.12
C MET A 186 -7.95 29.05 11.20
N HIS A 187 -6.77 28.43 11.39
CA HIS A 187 -5.81 28.77 12.46
C HIS A 187 -4.43 29.20 11.95
N GLU A 188 -4.26 29.41 10.65
CA GLU A 188 -3.18 30.17 10.05
C GLU A 188 -3.62 31.64 9.82
#